data_06ce489661cba8e042b2c9082990000b
#
_entry.id   06ce489661cba8e042b2c9082990000b
#
_cell.length_a   1.000
_cell.length_b   1.000
_cell.length_c   1.000
_cell.angle_alpha   90.00
_cell.angle_beta   90.00
_cell.angle_gamma   90.00
#
_symmetry.space_group_name_H-M   'P 1'
#
loop_
_entity.id
_entity.type
_entity.pdbx_description
1 polymer ?
#
loop_
_entity_poly.entity_id
_entity_poly.type
_entity_poly.pdbx_seq_one_letter_code
_entity_poly.pdbx_strand_id
1 'polypeptide(L)'
;MSYAIEMLNITKEFPGIKANDNVTLQVEQGEIHALLGENGAGKSTLMSILFGLYQPDEGQIKINGEPVEINDPNDANKYNIGMVHQHFKLVHNFTVLENIILGIEETKHTFIQKGAARKKVIELSQKYKLNVDPDALISDITVGMQQRVEILKMLFRDNNILIFDEPTAVLTPQEI
;
A
#
# COMPACT_ATOMS: atom_id res chain seq x y z
N MET A 1 22.56 -0.32 12.93
CA MET A 1 21.18 -0.64 12.53
C MET A 1 20.81 0.37 11.45
N SER A 2 20.25 -0.07 10.35
CA SER A 2 19.85 0.82 9.25
C SER A 2 18.33 0.89 9.21
N TYR A 3 17.79 2.10 9.28
CA TYR A 3 16.36 2.32 9.12
C TYR A 3 15.92 2.13 7.65
N ALA A 4 14.82 1.42 7.44
CA ALA A 4 14.15 1.35 6.16
C ALA A 4 13.40 2.66 5.88
N ILE A 5 12.78 3.22 6.92
CA ILE A 5 12.00 4.45 6.87
C ILE A 5 12.42 5.35 8.02
N GLU A 6 12.58 6.64 7.74
CA GLU A 6 12.68 7.69 8.74
C GLU A 6 11.77 8.85 8.32
N MET A 7 10.77 9.14 9.10
CA MET A 7 9.96 10.35 9.03
C MET A 7 10.36 11.23 10.20
N LEU A 8 11.06 12.33 9.94
CA LEU A 8 11.70 13.15 10.99
C LEU A 8 10.99 14.49 11.13
N ASN A 9 10.48 14.75 12.31
CA ASN A 9 9.85 16.02 12.68
C ASN A 9 8.69 16.42 11.75
N ILE A 10 7.89 15.44 11.34
CA ILE A 10 6.78 15.64 10.40
C ILE A 10 5.67 16.45 11.06
N THR A 11 5.33 17.56 10.44
CA THR A 11 4.19 18.39 10.78
C THR A 11 3.21 18.43 9.59
N LYS A 12 1.93 18.26 9.88
CA LYS A 12 0.85 18.40 8.90
C LYS A 12 -0.35 19.11 9.49
N GLU A 13 -0.71 20.22 8.87
CA GLU A 13 -1.88 21.02 9.25
C GLU A 13 -2.95 20.98 8.16
N PHE A 14 -4.19 20.92 8.58
CA PHE A 14 -5.38 21.14 7.77
C PHE A 14 -6.16 22.31 8.35
N PRO A 15 -7.06 22.96 7.59
CA PRO A 15 -7.87 24.06 8.10
C PRO A 15 -8.56 23.69 9.43
N GLY A 16 -8.13 24.34 10.51
CA GLY A 16 -8.68 24.15 11.86
C GLY A 16 -8.14 22.97 12.67
N ILE A 17 -7.22 22.15 12.14
CA ILE A 17 -6.63 21.03 12.87
C ILE A 17 -5.17 20.77 12.48
N LYS A 18 -4.32 20.56 13.47
CA LYS A 18 -2.97 20.03 13.29
C LYS A 18 -3.02 18.51 13.45
N ALA A 19 -2.95 17.78 12.34
CA ALA A 19 -3.08 16.34 12.32
C ALA A 19 -1.82 15.62 12.78
N ASN A 20 -0.65 16.15 12.45
CA ASN A 20 0.66 15.71 12.96
C ASN A 20 1.43 16.94 13.43
N ASP A 21 2.08 16.86 14.59
CA ASP A 21 2.84 17.94 15.17
C ASP A 21 4.21 17.43 15.61
N ASN A 22 5.23 17.74 14.81
CA ASN A 22 6.63 17.37 15.06
C ASN A 22 6.82 15.85 15.33
N VAL A 23 6.13 15.00 14.55
CA VAL A 23 6.12 13.54 14.75
C VAL A 23 7.37 12.93 14.11
N THR A 24 8.08 12.08 14.87
CA THR A 24 9.18 11.27 14.35
C THR A 24 8.80 9.78 14.40
N LEU A 25 8.93 9.11 13.25
CA LEU A 25 8.76 7.66 13.10
C LEU A 25 10.00 7.09 12.43
N GLN A 26 10.58 6.06 13.04
CA GLN A 26 11.71 5.32 12.47
C GLN A 26 11.41 3.83 12.51
N VAL A 27 11.59 3.14 11.38
CA VAL A 27 11.30 1.72 11.22
C VAL A 27 12.54 1.03 10.66
N GLU A 28 13.00 -0.02 11.32
CA GLU A 28 14.18 -0.78 10.89
C GLU A 28 13.86 -1.72 9.70
N GLN A 29 14.89 -2.16 9.02
CA GLN A 29 14.70 -3.16 7.96
C GLN A 29 14.24 -4.50 8.52
N GLY A 30 13.16 -5.06 7.94
CA GLY A 30 12.57 -6.33 8.36
C GLY A 30 11.72 -6.24 9.63
N GLU A 31 11.50 -5.02 10.16
CA GLU A 31 10.64 -4.79 11.31
C GLU A 31 9.16 -4.84 10.94
N ILE A 32 8.34 -5.40 11.84
CA ILE A 32 6.89 -5.22 11.83
C ILE A 32 6.57 -4.16 12.89
N HIS A 33 6.26 -2.96 12.43
CA HIS A 33 5.99 -1.82 13.29
C HIS A 33 4.49 -1.54 13.38
N ALA A 34 3.93 -1.59 14.60
CA ALA A 34 2.53 -1.29 14.86
C ALA A 34 2.36 0.15 15.34
N LEU A 35 1.61 0.95 14.58
CA LEU A 35 1.27 2.32 14.94
C LEU A 35 -0.06 2.36 15.71
N LEU A 36 0.01 2.53 17.02
CA LEU A 36 -1.16 2.52 17.92
C LEU A 36 -1.55 3.94 18.33
N GLY A 37 -2.84 4.16 18.56
CA GLY A 37 -3.38 5.44 19.02
C GLY A 37 -4.89 5.53 18.78
N GLU A 38 -5.53 6.50 19.39
CA GLU A 38 -6.97 6.75 19.24
C GLU A 38 -7.36 7.15 17.82
N ASN A 39 -8.65 7.03 17.47
CA ASN A 39 -9.16 7.55 16.21
C ASN A 39 -8.98 9.08 16.16
N GLY A 40 -8.49 9.57 15.03
CA GLY A 40 -8.15 10.99 14.88
C GLY A 40 -6.76 11.39 15.38
N ALA A 41 -5.95 10.47 15.92
CA ALA A 41 -4.59 10.75 16.39
C ALA A 41 -3.55 11.01 15.26
N GLY A 42 -3.97 11.15 14.01
CA GLY A 42 -3.07 11.46 12.89
C GLY A 42 -2.35 10.26 12.25
N LYS A 43 -2.64 9.01 12.66
CA LYS A 43 -1.98 7.79 12.12
C LYS A 43 -2.13 7.66 10.60
N SER A 44 -3.36 7.66 10.11
CA SER A 44 -3.65 7.55 8.67
C SER A 44 -3.13 8.75 7.88
N THR A 45 -3.06 9.94 8.50
CA THR A 45 -2.43 11.12 7.89
C THR A 45 -0.93 10.90 7.73
N LEU A 46 -0.23 10.40 8.76
CA LEU A 46 1.20 10.12 8.70
C LEU A 46 1.52 9.06 7.63
N MET A 47 0.72 7.99 7.55
CA MET A 47 0.87 6.96 6.51
C MET A 47 0.54 7.49 5.11
N SER A 48 -0.44 8.38 5.00
CA SER A 48 -0.80 9.05 3.74
C SER A 48 0.31 9.98 3.25
N ILE A 49 1.06 10.62 4.15
CA ILE A 49 2.25 11.41 3.81
C ILE A 49 3.34 10.48 3.27
N LEU A 50 3.63 9.36 3.92
CA LEU A 50 4.63 8.40 3.48
C LEU A 50 4.28 7.80 2.11
N PHE A 51 2.99 7.65 1.81
CA PHE A 51 2.51 7.14 0.52
C PHE A 51 2.31 8.24 -0.55
N GLY A 52 2.57 9.53 -0.23
CA GLY A 52 2.50 10.64 -1.18
C GLY A 52 1.10 11.16 -1.47
N LEU A 53 0.09 10.83 -0.64
CA LEU A 53 -1.27 11.40 -0.75
C LEU A 53 -1.34 12.81 -0.19
N TYR A 54 -0.51 13.13 0.79
CA TYR A 54 -0.33 14.46 1.36
C TYR A 54 1.16 14.82 1.41
N GLN A 55 1.45 16.12 1.30
CA GLN A 55 2.78 16.63 1.54
C GLN A 55 2.90 17.07 3.01
N PRO A 56 4.00 16.80 3.70
CA PRO A 56 4.26 17.39 5.01
C PRO A 56 4.45 18.90 4.86
N ASP A 57 4.02 19.66 5.84
CA ASP A 57 4.27 21.11 5.88
C ASP A 57 5.67 21.39 6.44
N GLU A 58 6.17 20.51 7.35
CA GLU A 58 7.52 20.51 7.87
C GLU A 58 8.03 19.08 8.07
N GLY A 59 9.36 18.96 8.16
CA GLY A 59 10.04 17.69 8.40
C GLY A 59 10.67 17.09 7.15
N GLN A 60 11.20 15.88 7.28
CA GLN A 60 11.93 15.19 6.22
C GLN A 60 11.62 13.69 6.22
N ILE A 61 11.52 13.11 5.03
CA ILE A 61 11.42 11.66 4.85
C ILE A 61 12.75 11.13 4.32
N LYS A 62 13.21 10.00 4.88
CA LYS A 62 14.34 9.25 4.32
C LYS A 62 13.93 7.80 4.12
N ILE A 63 14.42 7.22 3.05
CA ILE A 63 14.29 5.79 2.74
C ILE A 63 15.69 5.20 2.63
N ASN A 64 15.96 4.17 3.43
CA ASN A 64 17.29 3.54 3.55
C ASN A 64 18.42 4.54 3.85
N GLY A 65 18.11 5.57 4.66
CA GLY A 65 19.04 6.63 5.07
C GLY A 65 19.17 7.80 4.08
N GLU A 66 18.64 7.69 2.86
CA GLU A 66 18.70 8.73 1.85
C GLU A 66 17.47 9.63 1.92
N PRO A 67 17.64 10.97 1.97
CA PRO A 67 16.52 11.90 1.89
C PRO A 67 15.76 11.76 0.57
N VAL A 68 14.43 11.72 0.67
CA VAL A 68 13.56 11.57 -0.50
C VAL A 68 12.41 12.57 -0.47
N GLU A 69 11.93 12.94 -1.66
CA GLU A 69 10.68 13.66 -1.84
C GLU A 69 9.65 12.71 -2.46
N ILE A 70 8.50 12.57 -1.80
CA ILE A 70 7.40 11.72 -2.24
C ILE A 70 6.21 12.64 -2.51
N ASN A 71 6.02 13.04 -3.76
CA ASN A 71 5.01 14.01 -4.16
C ASN A 71 3.68 13.38 -4.52
N ASP A 72 3.70 12.12 -4.94
CA ASP A 72 2.52 11.36 -5.31
C ASP A 72 2.72 9.84 -5.05
N PRO A 73 1.67 9.01 -5.18
CA PRO A 73 1.80 7.56 -5.01
C PRO A 73 2.74 6.88 -6.02
N ASN A 74 3.01 7.48 -7.18
CA ASN A 74 3.97 6.93 -8.13
C ASN A 74 5.40 7.09 -7.62
N ASP A 75 5.71 8.20 -6.94
CA ASP A 75 6.99 8.37 -6.26
C ASP A 75 7.15 7.35 -5.13
N ALA A 76 6.12 7.13 -4.30
CA ALA A 76 6.14 6.09 -3.28
C ALA A 76 6.43 4.70 -3.87
N ASN A 77 5.79 4.35 -5.00
CA ASN A 77 6.03 3.10 -5.71
C ASN A 77 7.47 2.97 -6.23
N LYS A 78 8.13 4.07 -6.65
CA LYS A 78 9.56 4.05 -7.06
C LYS A 78 10.49 3.66 -5.90
N TYR A 79 10.09 3.99 -4.67
CA TYR A 79 10.79 3.56 -3.45
C TYR A 79 10.28 2.23 -2.90
N ASN A 80 9.52 1.47 -3.69
CA ASN A 80 8.92 0.18 -3.33
C ASN A 80 8.02 0.25 -2.09
N ILE A 81 7.33 1.37 -1.90
CA ILE A 81 6.33 1.56 -0.85
C ILE A 81 4.95 1.22 -1.43
N GLY A 82 4.25 0.28 -0.81
CA GLY A 82 2.88 -0.09 -1.13
C GLY A 82 1.94 0.17 0.04
N MET A 83 0.68 0.54 -0.26
CA MET A 83 -0.32 0.80 0.77
C MET A 83 -1.62 0.09 0.46
N VAL A 84 -2.14 -0.65 1.46
CA VAL A 84 -3.53 -1.11 1.50
C VAL A 84 -4.34 -0.08 2.27
N HIS A 85 -5.26 0.56 1.57
CA HIS A 85 -6.15 1.55 2.16
C HIS A 85 -7.30 0.88 2.92
N GLN A 86 -7.86 1.58 3.90
CA GLN A 86 -9.07 1.18 4.62
C GLN A 86 -10.27 0.92 3.66
N HIS A 87 -10.37 1.69 2.57
CA HIS A 87 -11.32 1.45 1.49
C HIS A 87 -10.59 0.98 0.24
N PHE A 88 -10.90 -0.22 -0.22
CA PHE A 88 -10.27 -0.82 -1.39
C PHE A 88 -10.46 0.03 -2.65
N LYS A 89 -9.38 0.19 -3.41
CA LYS A 89 -9.38 0.93 -4.68
C LYS A 89 -9.38 -0.05 -5.86
N LEU A 90 -10.34 -1.00 -5.83
CA LEU A 90 -10.53 -2.00 -6.87
C LEU A 90 -11.65 -1.58 -7.83
N VAL A 91 -11.44 -1.84 -9.12
CA VAL A 91 -12.46 -1.63 -10.17
C VAL A 91 -13.36 -2.86 -10.21
N HIS A 92 -14.63 -2.71 -9.81
CA HIS A 92 -15.56 -3.83 -9.61
C HIS A 92 -15.86 -4.64 -10.87
N ASN A 93 -15.90 -4.01 -12.05
CA ASN A 93 -16.18 -4.68 -13.33
C ASN A 93 -14.94 -5.34 -13.96
N PHE A 94 -13.79 -5.26 -13.31
CA PHE A 94 -12.55 -5.87 -13.78
C PHE A 94 -12.30 -7.19 -13.03
N THR A 95 -11.57 -8.07 -13.68
CA THR A 95 -11.06 -9.28 -13.03
C THR A 95 -9.98 -8.92 -12.01
N VAL A 96 -9.66 -9.87 -11.13
CA VAL A 96 -8.54 -9.77 -10.20
C VAL A 96 -7.24 -9.45 -10.96
N LEU A 97 -6.95 -10.19 -12.03
CA LEU A 97 -5.76 -9.96 -12.85
C LEU A 97 -5.69 -8.53 -13.39
N GLU A 98 -6.81 -8.06 -13.96
CA GLU A 98 -6.88 -6.71 -14.54
C GLU A 98 -6.65 -5.63 -13.48
N ASN A 99 -7.19 -5.80 -12.27
CA ASN A 99 -6.95 -4.88 -11.15
C ASN A 99 -5.48 -4.87 -10.71
N ILE A 100 -4.82 -6.02 -10.69
CA ILE A 100 -3.43 -6.14 -10.26
C ILE A 100 -2.49 -5.44 -11.24
N ILE A 101 -2.70 -5.64 -12.55
CA ILE A 101 -1.81 -5.08 -13.58
C ILE A 101 -2.16 -3.64 -13.97
N LEU A 102 -3.29 -3.11 -13.53
CA LEU A 102 -3.75 -1.77 -13.89
C LEU A 102 -2.68 -0.70 -13.61
N GLY A 103 -2.30 0.03 -14.66
CA GLY A 103 -1.29 1.08 -14.61
C GLY A 103 0.17 0.60 -14.66
N ILE A 104 0.41 -0.72 -14.81
CA ILE A 104 1.73 -1.32 -15.00
C ILE A 104 1.70 -2.42 -16.08
N GLU A 105 0.75 -2.30 -17.00
CA GLU A 105 0.54 -3.28 -18.05
C GLU A 105 1.75 -3.38 -18.98
N GLU A 106 2.31 -4.58 -19.13
CA GLU A 106 3.28 -4.85 -20.17
C GLU A 106 2.58 -4.94 -21.52
N THR A 107 3.01 -4.15 -22.48
CA THR A 107 2.45 -4.14 -23.84
C THR A 107 3.45 -4.64 -24.87
N LYS A 108 2.99 -5.45 -25.80
CA LYS A 108 3.74 -5.86 -27.00
C LYS A 108 2.88 -5.58 -28.23
N HIS A 109 3.38 -4.73 -29.13
CA HIS A 109 2.65 -4.31 -30.34
C HIS A 109 1.22 -3.84 -30.06
N THR A 110 1.04 -2.96 -29.05
CA THR A 110 -0.26 -2.41 -28.60
C THR A 110 -1.19 -3.38 -27.85
N PHE A 111 -0.81 -4.65 -27.69
CA PHE A 111 -1.60 -5.64 -26.94
C PHE A 111 -1.02 -5.87 -25.55
N ILE A 112 -1.89 -5.88 -24.52
CA ILE A 112 -1.52 -6.18 -23.14
C ILE A 112 -1.10 -7.66 -23.03
N GLN A 113 0.07 -7.91 -22.44
CA GLN A 113 0.61 -9.25 -22.24
C GLN A 113 0.11 -9.86 -20.92
N LYS A 114 -1.12 -10.37 -20.92
CA LYS A 114 -1.72 -10.93 -19.69
C LYS A 114 -1.12 -12.28 -19.26
N GLY A 115 -0.48 -13.04 -20.15
CA GLY A 115 -0.02 -14.40 -19.87
C GLY A 115 1.05 -14.50 -18.79
N ALA A 116 2.11 -13.71 -18.90
CA ALA A 116 3.19 -13.66 -17.91
C ALA A 116 2.69 -13.12 -16.56
N ALA A 117 1.91 -12.04 -16.59
CA ALA A 117 1.30 -11.46 -15.41
C ALA A 117 0.40 -12.47 -14.69
N ARG A 118 -0.47 -13.19 -15.40
CA ARG A 118 -1.34 -14.23 -14.84
C ARG A 118 -0.54 -15.33 -14.13
N LYS A 119 0.56 -15.76 -14.73
CA LYS A 119 1.45 -16.76 -14.11
C LYS A 119 2.06 -16.24 -12.81
N LYS A 120 2.60 -15.01 -12.81
CA LYS A 120 3.16 -14.36 -11.59
C LYS A 120 2.10 -14.22 -10.49
N VAL A 121 0.86 -13.83 -10.85
CA VAL A 121 -0.27 -13.72 -9.90
C VAL A 121 -0.56 -15.06 -9.24
N ILE A 122 -0.65 -16.16 -10.01
CA ILE A 122 -0.90 -17.51 -9.49
C ILE A 122 0.23 -17.94 -8.56
N GLU A 123 1.50 -17.76 -8.97
CA GLU A 123 2.67 -18.11 -8.17
C GLU A 123 2.69 -17.36 -6.83
N LEU A 124 2.43 -16.06 -6.83
CA LEU A 124 2.36 -15.25 -5.60
C LEU A 124 1.16 -15.66 -4.74
N SER A 125 -0.01 -15.88 -5.33
CA SER A 125 -1.20 -16.33 -4.61
C SER A 125 -0.97 -17.66 -3.89
N GLN A 126 -0.26 -18.61 -4.53
CA GLN A 126 0.11 -19.89 -3.92
C GLN A 126 1.18 -19.73 -2.86
N LYS A 127 2.26 -18.99 -3.15
CA LYS A 127 3.39 -18.75 -2.25
C LYS A 127 2.93 -18.17 -0.90
N TYR A 128 2.01 -17.20 -0.95
CA TYR A 128 1.51 -16.51 0.25
C TYR A 128 0.16 -17.06 0.75
N LYS A 129 -0.33 -18.17 0.17
CA LYS A 129 -1.59 -18.85 0.55
C LYS A 129 -2.81 -17.92 0.52
N LEU A 130 -2.83 -16.98 -0.41
CA LEU A 130 -3.94 -16.01 -0.53
C LEU A 130 -5.18 -16.61 -1.19
N ASN A 131 -5.02 -17.71 -1.97
CA ASN A 131 -6.10 -18.44 -2.63
C ASN A 131 -7.01 -17.54 -3.50
N VAL A 132 -6.40 -16.67 -4.29
CA VAL A 132 -7.09 -15.72 -5.17
C VAL A 132 -7.12 -16.27 -6.59
N ASP A 133 -8.30 -16.29 -7.21
CA ASP A 133 -8.49 -16.64 -8.63
C ASP A 133 -8.26 -15.39 -9.49
N PRO A 134 -7.25 -15.36 -10.39
CA PRO A 134 -6.98 -14.22 -11.25
C PRO A 134 -8.11 -13.88 -12.23
N ASP A 135 -8.97 -14.83 -12.55
CA ASP A 135 -10.04 -14.67 -13.55
C ASP A 135 -11.39 -14.28 -12.91
N ALA A 136 -11.50 -14.30 -11.58
CA ALA A 136 -12.70 -13.87 -10.86
C ALA A 136 -12.96 -12.36 -11.03
N LEU A 137 -14.23 -11.95 -11.17
CA LEU A 137 -14.62 -10.54 -11.13
C LEU A 137 -14.56 -10.02 -9.68
N ILE A 138 -14.13 -8.78 -9.51
CA ILE A 138 -14.08 -8.16 -8.17
C ILE A 138 -15.49 -8.04 -7.56
N SER A 139 -16.52 -7.82 -8.40
CA SER A 139 -17.93 -7.79 -7.95
C SER A 139 -18.40 -9.09 -7.31
N ASP A 140 -17.80 -10.22 -7.67
CA ASP A 140 -18.29 -11.56 -7.33
C ASP A 140 -17.55 -12.17 -6.12
N ILE A 141 -16.52 -11.49 -5.62
CA ILE A 141 -15.71 -11.95 -4.49
C ILE A 141 -16.05 -11.22 -3.19
N THR A 142 -15.85 -11.89 -2.05
CA THR A 142 -16.10 -11.32 -0.73
C THR A 142 -15.13 -10.19 -0.40
N VAL A 143 -15.48 -9.37 0.60
CA VAL A 143 -14.64 -8.26 1.09
C VAL A 143 -13.26 -8.77 1.55
N GLY A 144 -13.21 -9.91 2.26
CA GLY A 144 -11.94 -10.52 2.65
C GLY A 144 -11.09 -10.97 1.46
N MET A 145 -11.73 -11.44 0.37
CA MET A 145 -11.01 -11.74 -0.88
C MET A 145 -10.51 -10.46 -1.57
N GLN A 146 -11.31 -9.39 -1.57
CA GLN A 146 -10.87 -8.10 -2.12
C GLN A 146 -9.63 -7.56 -1.39
N GLN A 147 -9.56 -7.72 -0.08
CA GLN A 147 -8.36 -7.38 0.69
C GLN A 147 -7.13 -8.20 0.25
N ARG A 148 -7.31 -9.51 0.06
CA ARG A 148 -6.22 -10.38 -0.44
C ARG A 148 -5.76 -9.95 -1.83
N VAL A 149 -6.67 -9.46 -2.68
CA VAL A 149 -6.32 -8.88 -4.00
C VAL A 149 -5.47 -7.62 -3.85
N GLU A 150 -5.80 -6.72 -2.92
CA GLU A 150 -4.97 -5.51 -2.64
C GLU A 150 -3.57 -5.90 -2.14
N ILE A 151 -3.47 -6.90 -1.24
CA ILE A 151 -2.18 -7.43 -0.79
C ILE A 151 -1.40 -8.02 -1.98
N LEU A 152 -2.07 -8.84 -2.80
CA LEU A 152 -1.46 -9.48 -3.96
C LEU A 152 -0.97 -8.45 -4.99
N LYS A 153 -1.68 -7.34 -5.16
CA LYS A 153 -1.31 -6.20 -6.00
C LYS A 153 0.00 -5.55 -5.54
N MET A 154 0.19 -5.34 -4.23
CA MET A 154 1.46 -4.83 -3.70
C MET A 154 2.61 -5.82 -3.90
N LEU A 155 2.37 -7.11 -3.63
CA LEU A 155 3.37 -8.16 -3.83
C LEU A 155 3.75 -8.33 -5.31
N PHE A 156 2.80 -8.14 -6.23
CA PHE A 156 3.05 -8.20 -7.67
C PHE A 156 3.97 -7.07 -8.15
N ARG A 157 3.88 -5.90 -7.50
CA ARG A 157 4.72 -4.71 -7.76
C ARG A 157 6.10 -4.79 -7.09
N ASP A 158 6.40 -5.91 -6.42
CA ASP A 158 7.65 -6.15 -5.69
C ASP A 158 7.92 -5.08 -4.59
N ASN A 159 6.84 -4.53 -4.01
CA ASN A 159 6.95 -3.60 -2.89
C ASN A 159 7.53 -4.33 -1.68
N ASN A 160 8.49 -3.73 -1.01
CA ASN A 160 9.16 -4.26 0.18
C ASN A 160 8.89 -3.43 1.45
N ILE A 161 8.31 -2.26 1.31
CA ILE A 161 7.74 -1.46 2.41
C ILE A 161 6.22 -1.52 2.26
N LEU A 162 5.54 -2.15 3.22
CA LEU A 162 4.10 -2.40 3.16
C LEU A 162 3.39 -1.64 4.27
N ILE A 163 2.46 -0.76 3.89
CA ILE A 163 1.61 0.01 4.81
C ILE A 163 0.22 -0.62 4.82
N PHE A 164 -0.28 -0.94 6.01
CA PHE A 164 -1.64 -1.43 6.21
C PHE A 164 -2.41 -0.43 7.09
N ASP A 165 -3.38 0.26 6.52
CA ASP A 165 -4.23 1.22 7.26
C ASP A 165 -5.53 0.53 7.65
N GLU A 166 -5.67 0.16 8.93
CA GLU A 166 -6.80 -0.57 9.52
C GLU A 166 -7.23 -1.83 8.74
N PRO A 167 -6.32 -2.77 8.44
CA PRO A 167 -6.59 -3.87 7.50
C PRO A 167 -7.67 -4.84 7.99
N THR A 168 -8.00 -4.85 9.27
CA THR A 168 -8.99 -5.77 9.85
C THR A 168 -10.36 -5.16 10.06
N ALA A 169 -10.54 -3.86 9.77
CA ALA A 169 -11.78 -3.13 10.05
C ALA A 169 -13.03 -3.69 9.35
N VAL A 170 -12.84 -4.39 8.23
CA VAL A 170 -13.92 -4.95 7.41
C VAL A 170 -13.92 -6.49 7.36
N LEU A 171 -13.05 -7.14 8.13
CA LEU A 171 -12.93 -8.60 8.18
C LEU A 171 -13.77 -9.20 9.31
N THR A 172 -14.27 -10.40 9.07
CA THR A 172 -14.86 -11.22 10.13
C THR A 172 -13.78 -11.83 11.04
N PRO A 173 -14.09 -12.22 12.29
CA PRO A 173 -13.12 -12.86 13.19
C PRO A 173 -12.45 -14.13 12.61
N GLN A 174 -13.10 -14.80 11.65
CA GLN A 174 -12.56 -15.98 10.96
C GLN A 174 -11.58 -15.61 9.82
N GLU A 175 -11.58 -14.37 9.37
CA GLU A 175 -10.72 -13.88 8.27
C GLU A 175 -9.49 -13.12 8.79
N ILE A 176 -9.45 -12.80 10.09
CA ILE A 176 -8.31 -12.21 10.80
C ILE A 176 -7.34 -13.30 11.22
#